data_3b4efe96afad6aa6068d77f833c61e63
#
_entry.id   3b4efe96afad6aa6068d77f833c61e63
#
_cell.length_a   1.000
_cell.length_b   1.000
_cell.length_c   1.000
_cell.angle_alpha   90.00
_cell.angle_beta   90.00
_cell.angle_gamma   90.00
#
_symmetry.space_group_name_H-M   'P 1'
#
loop_
_entity.id
_entity.type
_entity.pdbx_description
1 polymer ?
#
loop_
_entity_poly.entity_id
_entity_poly.type
_entity_poly.pdbx_seq_one_letter_code
_entity_poly.pdbx_strand_id
1 'polypeptide(L)'
;GFKVFYYIAPKVWASREGRIKKLRKYVDKLFIVFPFEKEYFDSKGIEYIYKGNPLIDAVDNSKAMSQSKEEFFAETGLDNKPFIAMLAGSRKGEISTMMPVLTEFAAKMHALPQYKDYQFLIAGAPARTMADYEKWLTPENSSYVKILFGKTQHIICHAEAAVVNSGTASLETALFGTPQVVGYITN
;
A
#
# COMPACT_ATOMS: atom_id res chain seq x y z
N GLY A 1 -19.01 25.30 -22.79
CA GLY A 1 -18.94 24.06 -22.03
C GLY A 1 -17.88 24.15 -20.93
N PHE A 2 -17.91 23.26 -19.95
CA PHE A 2 -16.90 23.18 -18.92
C PHE A 2 -15.65 22.47 -19.45
N LYS A 3 -14.45 22.90 -18.98
CA LYS A 3 -13.20 22.19 -19.23
C LYS A 3 -13.08 20.99 -18.30
N VAL A 4 -12.71 19.83 -18.84
CA VAL A 4 -12.56 18.58 -18.09
C VAL A 4 -11.09 18.18 -18.03
N PHE A 5 -10.51 18.21 -16.83
CA PHE A 5 -9.17 17.72 -16.54
C PHE A 5 -9.25 16.39 -15.81
N TYR A 6 -8.62 15.35 -16.34
CA TYR A 6 -8.59 14.05 -15.71
C TYR A 6 -7.19 13.81 -15.13
N TYR A 7 -7.07 13.98 -13.83
CA TYR A 7 -5.82 13.76 -13.10
C TYR A 7 -5.72 12.31 -12.63
N ILE A 8 -4.59 11.67 -12.92
CA ILE A 8 -4.31 10.24 -12.78
C ILE A 8 -5.21 9.43 -13.70
N ALA A 9 -4.75 9.23 -14.93
CA ALA A 9 -5.47 8.52 -15.97
C ALA A 9 -6.01 7.15 -15.51
N PRO A 10 -7.20 6.76 -15.93
CA PRO A 10 -7.73 5.44 -15.60
C PRO A 10 -6.87 4.37 -16.30
N LYS A 11 -6.63 3.25 -15.61
CA LYS A 11 -5.79 2.13 -16.11
C LYS A 11 -6.47 1.36 -17.25
N VAL A 12 -6.80 2.07 -18.33
CA VAL A 12 -7.50 1.50 -19.50
C VAL A 12 -6.64 0.50 -20.28
N TRP A 13 -5.34 0.57 -20.12
CA TRP A 13 -4.39 -0.40 -20.66
C TRP A 13 -4.46 -1.77 -19.95
N ALA A 14 -4.89 -1.81 -18.69
CA ALA A 14 -5.06 -3.06 -17.94
C ALA A 14 -6.46 -3.65 -18.10
N SER A 15 -7.50 -2.80 -18.26
CA SER A 15 -8.88 -3.26 -18.37
C SER A 15 -9.80 -2.17 -18.93
N ARG A 16 -10.91 -2.59 -19.55
CA ARG A 16 -11.96 -1.69 -20.04
C ARG A 16 -11.46 -0.66 -21.06
N GLU A 17 -10.65 -1.11 -22.03
CA GLU A 17 -10.08 -0.28 -23.11
C GLU A 17 -11.14 0.55 -23.86
N GLY A 18 -12.38 0.07 -23.95
CA GLY A 18 -13.49 0.83 -24.54
C GLY A 18 -13.72 2.23 -23.95
N ARG A 19 -13.18 2.52 -22.74
CA ARG A 19 -13.22 3.87 -22.13
C ARG A 19 -12.38 4.90 -22.90
N ILE A 20 -11.44 4.47 -23.75
CA ILE A 20 -10.65 5.35 -24.61
C ILE A 20 -11.54 6.29 -25.43
N LYS A 21 -12.66 5.79 -25.97
CA LYS A 21 -13.62 6.61 -26.71
C LYS A 21 -14.21 7.75 -25.87
N LYS A 22 -14.43 7.47 -24.58
CA LYS A 22 -14.95 8.49 -23.65
C LYS A 22 -13.87 9.52 -23.26
N LEU A 23 -12.63 9.07 -23.04
CA LEU A 23 -11.50 9.97 -22.79
C LEU A 23 -11.34 10.95 -23.96
N ARG A 24 -11.29 10.45 -25.20
CA ARG A 24 -11.17 11.28 -26.41
C ARG A 24 -12.31 12.28 -26.57
N LYS A 25 -13.54 11.90 -26.17
CA LYS A 25 -14.73 12.76 -26.38
C LYS A 25 -14.91 13.81 -25.29
N TYR A 26 -14.56 13.50 -24.05
CA TYR A 26 -14.99 14.30 -22.92
C TYR A 26 -13.84 14.88 -22.06
N VAL A 27 -12.60 14.51 -22.32
CA VAL A 27 -11.46 14.97 -21.51
C VAL A 27 -10.63 15.96 -22.32
N ASP A 28 -10.50 17.18 -21.83
CA ASP A 28 -9.68 18.25 -22.45
C ASP A 28 -8.19 18.08 -22.15
N LYS A 29 -7.84 17.62 -20.92
CA LYS A 29 -6.47 17.35 -20.50
C LYS A 29 -6.42 16.07 -19.68
N LEU A 30 -5.59 15.13 -20.11
CA LEU A 30 -5.33 13.86 -19.44
C LEU A 30 -3.95 13.90 -18.81
N PHE A 31 -3.86 13.66 -17.50
CA PHE A 31 -2.59 13.55 -16.79
C PHE A 31 -2.29 12.07 -16.52
N ILE A 32 -1.20 11.59 -17.07
CA ILE A 32 -0.69 10.22 -16.86
C ILE A 32 0.42 10.24 -15.83
N VAL A 33 0.61 9.12 -15.12
CA VAL A 33 1.55 9.04 -14.00
C VAL A 33 2.63 7.96 -14.16
N PHE A 34 2.45 7.03 -15.11
CA PHE A 34 3.44 6.00 -15.40
C PHE A 34 4.16 6.23 -16.72
N PRO A 35 5.49 6.06 -16.80
CA PRO A 35 6.25 6.27 -18.03
C PRO A 35 5.76 5.43 -19.22
N PHE A 36 5.36 4.17 -18.97
CA PHE A 36 4.87 3.25 -20.01
C PHE A 36 3.50 3.65 -20.57
N GLU A 37 2.72 4.47 -19.87
CA GLU A 37 1.45 4.98 -20.35
C GLU A 37 1.61 5.91 -21.55
N LYS A 38 2.80 6.51 -21.75
CA LYS A 38 3.11 7.38 -22.89
C LYS A 38 2.91 6.62 -24.20
N GLU A 39 3.64 5.52 -24.38
CA GLU A 39 3.55 4.67 -25.58
C GLU A 39 2.11 4.18 -25.82
N TYR A 40 1.42 3.78 -24.75
CA TYR A 40 0.05 3.33 -24.84
C TYR A 40 -0.89 4.43 -25.37
N PHE A 41 -0.88 5.63 -24.78
CA PHE A 41 -1.75 6.73 -25.22
C PHE A 41 -1.37 7.30 -26.57
N ASP A 42 -0.07 7.32 -26.91
CA ASP A 42 0.41 7.67 -28.26
C ASP A 42 -0.19 6.70 -29.31
N SER A 43 -0.17 5.40 -29.06
CA SER A 43 -0.76 4.39 -29.95
C SER A 43 -2.27 4.54 -30.13
N LYS A 44 -2.94 5.21 -29.17
CA LYS A 44 -4.39 5.50 -29.22
C LYS A 44 -4.72 6.90 -29.76
N GLY A 45 -3.71 7.70 -30.09
CA GLY A 45 -3.90 9.08 -30.55
C GLY A 45 -4.61 9.96 -29.52
N ILE A 46 -4.25 9.81 -28.23
CA ILE A 46 -4.78 10.63 -27.14
C ILE A 46 -3.67 11.51 -26.60
N GLU A 47 -3.92 12.83 -26.62
CA GLU A 47 -3.02 13.80 -26.00
C GLU A 47 -3.02 13.64 -24.48
N TYR A 48 -1.84 13.71 -23.87
CA TYR A 48 -1.65 13.62 -22.43
C TYR A 48 -0.58 14.60 -21.93
N ILE A 49 -0.56 14.77 -20.62
CA ILE A 49 0.50 15.50 -19.88
C ILE A 49 1.14 14.51 -18.92
N TYR A 50 2.46 14.38 -18.98
CA TYR A 50 3.25 13.57 -18.04
C TYR A 50 4.17 14.49 -17.23
N LYS A 51 4.00 14.49 -15.91
CA LYS A 51 4.81 15.26 -14.95
C LYS A 51 5.41 14.38 -13.85
N GLY A 52 5.43 13.07 -14.04
CA GLY A 52 5.85 12.12 -13.02
C GLY A 52 4.68 11.53 -12.23
N ASN A 53 5.03 10.72 -11.23
CA ASN A 53 4.05 10.09 -10.35
C ASN A 53 4.04 10.83 -9.00
N PRO A 54 2.90 11.40 -8.58
CA PRO A 54 2.80 12.14 -7.32
C PRO A 54 3.14 11.29 -6.07
N LEU A 55 3.12 9.97 -6.21
CA LEU A 55 3.52 9.08 -5.12
C LEU A 55 5.03 9.18 -4.82
N ILE A 56 5.84 9.49 -5.82
CA ILE A 56 7.29 9.73 -5.62
C ILE A 56 7.47 10.93 -4.69
N ASP A 57 6.83 12.06 -5.00
CA ASP A 57 6.89 13.26 -4.17
C ASP A 57 6.38 13.00 -2.75
N ALA A 58 5.32 12.17 -2.62
CA ALA A 58 4.76 11.80 -1.32
C ALA A 58 5.72 10.95 -0.48
N VAL A 59 6.50 10.06 -1.11
CA VAL A 59 7.51 9.25 -0.44
C VAL A 59 8.73 10.10 -0.09
N ASP A 60 9.25 10.90 -1.03
CA ASP A 60 10.44 11.74 -0.83
C ASP A 60 10.23 12.79 0.29
N ASN A 61 9.00 13.31 0.42
CA ASN A 61 8.63 14.25 1.47
C ASN A 61 8.06 13.58 2.74
N SER A 62 8.11 12.26 2.81
CA SER A 62 7.60 11.53 3.98
C SER A 62 8.46 11.74 5.21
N LYS A 63 7.82 12.02 6.34
CA LYS A 63 8.50 12.05 7.64
C LYS A 63 9.17 10.72 7.99
N ALA A 64 8.68 9.62 7.45
CA ALA A 64 9.26 8.30 7.65
C ALA A 64 10.70 8.21 7.14
N MET A 65 11.04 8.95 6.07
CA MET A 65 12.40 8.98 5.51
C MET A 65 13.42 9.72 6.39
N SER A 66 12.97 10.63 7.24
CA SER A 66 13.82 11.41 8.15
C SER A 66 13.82 10.92 9.60
N GLN A 67 12.89 10.03 9.96
CA GLN A 67 12.80 9.43 11.29
C GLN A 67 13.68 8.18 11.37
N SER A 68 14.47 8.02 12.44
CA SER A 68 15.19 6.78 12.67
C SER A 68 14.27 5.65 13.14
N LYS A 69 14.74 4.40 13.03
CA LYS A 69 14.01 3.22 13.51
C LYS A 69 13.82 3.25 15.03
N GLU A 70 14.82 3.75 15.75
CA GLU A 70 14.79 3.92 17.21
C GLU A 70 13.73 4.96 17.63
N GLU A 71 13.67 6.08 16.93
CA GLU A 71 12.65 7.12 17.16
C GLU A 71 11.25 6.58 16.87
N PHE A 72 11.09 5.79 15.82
CA PHE A 72 9.83 5.12 15.50
C PHE A 72 9.38 4.19 16.62
N PHE A 73 10.28 3.36 17.17
CA PHE A 73 9.96 2.48 18.28
C PHE A 73 9.62 3.27 19.55
N ALA A 74 10.38 4.33 19.86
CA ALA A 74 10.12 5.18 21.03
C ALA A 74 8.74 5.86 20.93
N GLU A 75 8.36 6.36 19.75
CA GLU A 75 7.08 7.02 19.52
C GLU A 75 5.90 6.05 19.60
N THR A 76 6.07 4.83 19.13
CA THR A 76 4.99 3.83 19.05
C THR A 76 4.88 2.95 20.28
N GLY A 77 5.87 2.97 21.16
CA GLY A 77 5.93 2.09 22.34
C GLY A 77 6.13 0.60 21.98
N LEU A 78 6.60 0.32 20.77
CA LEU A 78 6.94 -1.02 20.34
C LEU A 78 8.30 -1.45 20.87
N ASP A 79 8.48 -2.75 21.03
CA ASP A 79 9.80 -3.32 21.30
C ASP A 79 10.77 -3.00 20.16
N ASN A 80 12.02 -2.73 20.49
CA ASN A 80 13.10 -2.56 19.50
C ASN A 80 13.51 -3.93 18.94
N LYS A 81 12.63 -4.52 18.13
CA LYS A 81 12.79 -5.82 17.47
C LYS A 81 12.55 -5.69 15.97
N PRO A 82 13.16 -6.57 15.15
CA PRO A 82 12.84 -6.60 13.74
C PRO A 82 11.35 -6.90 13.51
N PHE A 83 10.79 -6.39 12.40
CA PHE A 83 9.40 -6.62 12.12
C PHE A 83 9.10 -6.73 10.62
N ILE A 84 7.99 -7.39 10.34
CA ILE A 84 7.41 -7.50 8.99
C ILE A 84 6.17 -6.62 8.93
N ALA A 85 6.10 -5.77 7.91
CA ALA A 85 4.93 -4.96 7.62
C ALA A 85 3.83 -5.80 6.98
N MET A 86 2.59 -5.59 7.40
CA MET A 86 1.41 -6.26 6.85
C MET A 86 0.36 -5.23 6.43
N LEU A 87 0.05 -5.16 5.14
CA LEU A 87 -0.88 -4.20 4.58
C LEU A 87 -2.12 -4.91 4.03
N ALA A 88 -3.19 -4.90 4.80
CA ALA A 88 -4.43 -5.61 4.49
C ALA A 88 -5.31 -4.92 3.41
N GLY A 89 -4.93 -3.71 3.00
CA GLY A 89 -5.75 -2.85 2.14
C GLY A 89 -6.50 -1.79 2.95
N SER A 90 -7.30 -0.98 2.26
CA SER A 90 -8.00 0.18 2.83
C SER A 90 -9.52 0.03 2.92
N ARG A 91 -10.09 -0.90 2.14
CA ARG A 91 -11.53 -1.14 2.12
C ARG A 91 -11.91 -2.24 3.10
N LYS A 92 -13.10 -2.13 3.68
CA LYS A 92 -13.62 -3.11 4.65
C LYS A 92 -13.61 -4.54 4.09
N GLY A 93 -13.98 -4.72 2.82
CA GLY A 93 -13.93 -6.02 2.14
C GLY A 93 -12.50 -6.55 1.99
N GLU A 94 -11.55 -5.70 1.60
CA GLU A 94 -10.13 -6.07 1.49
C GLU A 94 -9.59 -6.54 2.85
N ILE A 95 -9.82 -5.76 3.89
CA ILE A 95 -9.40 -6.07 5.26
C ILE A 95 -10.00 -7.40 5.72
N SER A 96 -11.31 -7.58 5.54
CA SER A 96 -11.98 -8.81 5.98
C SER A 96 -11.48 -10.07 5.27
N THR A 97 -11.01 -9.93 4.05
CA THR A 97 -10.47 -11.04 3.25
C THR A 97 -8.99 -11.29 3.55
N MET A 98 -8.21 -10.23 3.74
CA MET A 98 -6.75 -10.34 3.94
C MET A 98 -6.35 -10.65 5.38
N MET A 99 -7.07 -10.14 6.37
CA MET A 99 -6.68 -10.29 7.78
C MET A 99 -6.52 -11.75 8.22
N PRO A 100 -7.42 -12.70 7.86
CA PRO A 100 -7.21 -14.12 8.19
C PRO A 100 -5.89 -14.65 7.64
N VAL A 101 -5.55 -14.30 6.40
CA VAL A 101 -4.31 -14.74 5.73
C VAL A 101 -3.08 -14.13 6.39
N LEU A 102 -3.14 -12.83 6.72
CA LEU A 102 -2.02 -12.14 7.36
C LEU A 102 -1.76 -12.66 8.78
N THR A 103 -2.81 -12.93 9.56
CA THR A 103 -2.64 -13.49 10.91
C THR A 103 -2.17 -14.93 10.88
N GLU A 104 -2.61 -15.75 9.92
CA GLU A 104 -2.10 -17.10 9.71
C GLU A 104 -0.62 -17.07 9.25
N PHE A 105 -0.28 -16.18 8.34
CA PHE A 105 1.11 -15.93 7.94
C PHE A 105 1.98 -15.58 9.14
N ALA A 106 1.56 -14.61 9.96
CA ALA A 106 2.29 -14.21 11.14
C ALA A 106 2.50 -15.37 12.12
N ALA A 107 1.47 -16.20 12.34
CA ALA A 107 1.56 -17.38 13.21
C ALA A 107 2.56 -18.41 12.68
N LYS A 108 2.51 -18.71 11.37
CA LYS A 108 3.45 -19.65 10.73
C LYS A 108 4.89 -19.14 10.79
N MET A 109 5.10 -17.85 10.54
CA MET A 109 6.44 -17.25 10.62
C MET A 109 6.95 -17.25 12.06
N HIS A 110 6.14 -16.82 13.02
CA HIS A 110 6.52 -16.76 14.43
C HIS A 110 6.88 -18.14 15.02
N ALA A 111 6.29 -19.22 14.48
CA ALA A 111 6.63 -20.58 14.86
C ALA A 111 8.04 -21.03 14.39
N LEU A 112 8.64 -20.33 13.44
CA LEU A 112 9.98 -20.64 12.95
C LEU A 112 11.05 -20.03 13.88
N PRO A 113 12.08 -20.78 14.30
CA PRO A 113 13.07 -20.29 15.27
C PRO A 113 13.72 -18.96 14.88
N GLN A 114 14.02 -18.75 13.60
CA GLN A 114 14.68 -17.54 13.07
C GLN A 114 13.80 -16.28 13.12
N TYR A 115 12.47 -16.43 13.25
CA TYR A 115 11.51 -15.32 13.29
C TYR A 115 10.77 -15.22 14.63
N LYS A 116 11.17 -15.98 15.64
CA LYS A 116 10.53 -16.01 16.96
C LYS A 116 10.52 -14.64 17.64
N ASP A 117 11.55 -13.82 17.41
CA ASP A 117 11.67 -12.49 18.00
C ASP A 117 11.13 -11.38 17.11
N TYR A 118 10.57 -11.71 15.94
CA TYR A 118 9.96 -10.73 15.04
C TYR A 118 8.60 -10.29 15.53
N GLN A 119 8.31 -9.02 15.29
CA GLN A 119 6.96 -8.46 15.37
C GLN A 119 6.31 -8.43 13.98
N PHE A 120 4.99 -8.43 13.93
CA PHE A 120 4.21 -8.35 12.70
C PHE A 120 3.29 -7.14 12.82
N LEU A 121 3.59 -6.08 12.07
CA LEU A 121 2.90 -4.80 12.22
C LEU A 121 1.88 -4.59 11.11
N ILE A 122 0.61 -4.56 11.48
CA ILE A 122 -0.49 -4.25 10.56
C ILE A 122 -0.63 -2.72 10.46
N ALA A 123 -0.51 -2.20 9.25
CA ALA A 123 -0.82 -0.81 8.96
C ALA A 123 -2.35 -0.62 8.92
N GLY A 124 -2.91 -0.03 9.97
CA GLY A 124 -4.32 0.33 10.04
C GLY A 124 -4.65 1.45 9.05
N ALA A 125 -5.64 1.23 8.20
CA ALA A 125 -6.02 2.20 7.19
C ALA A 125 -6.63 3.48 7.81
N PRO A 126 -6.34 4.69 7.28
CA PRO A 126 -6.75 5.95 7.91
C PRO A 126 -8.25 6.11 8.15
N ALA A 127 -9.08 5.50 7.26
CA ALA A 127 -10.54 5.57 7.36
C ALA A 127 -11.15 4.40 8.17
N ARG A 128 -10.32 3.68 8.97
CA ARG A 128 -10.72 2.51 9.74
C ARG A 128 -10.40 2.68 11.22
N THR A 129 -10.98 1.81 12.02
CA THR A 129 -10.78 1.78 13.48
C THR A 129 -10.35 0.39 13.93
N MET A 130 -9.95 0.25 15.17
CA MET A 130 -9.59 -1.04 15.76
C MET A 130 -10.69 -2.09 15.60
N ALA A 131 -11.96 -1.71 15.69
CA ALA A 131 -13.10 -2.60 15.51
C ALA A 131 -13.15 -3.31 14.15
N ASP A 132 -12.50 -2.74 13.13
CA ASP A 132 -12.40 -3.37 11.81
C ASP A 132 -11.35 -4.49 11.77
N TYR A 133 -10.48 -4.61 12.80
CA TYR A 133 -9.32 -5.51 12.84
C TYR A 133 -9.33 -6.47 14.04
N GLU A 134 -9.80 -6.05 15.20
CA GLU A 134 -9.63 -6.73 16.50
C GLU A 134 -10.14 -8.16 16.54
N LYS A 135 -11.15 -8.50 15.75
CA LYS A 135 -11.73 -9.85 15.72
C LYS A 135 -10.75 -10.94 15.24
N TRP A 136 -9.63 -10.56 14.61
CA TRP A 136 -8.56 -11.49 14.20
C TRP A 136 -7.37 -11.48 15.16
N LEU A 137 -7.38 -10.62 16.16
CA LEU A 137 -6.41 -10.64 17.22
C LEU A 137 -6.89 -11.58 18.34
N THR A 138 -6.09 -12.57 18.62
CA THR A 138 -6.31 -13.52 19.72
C THR A 138 -5.33 -13.21 20.87
N PRO A 139 -5.59 -13.67 22.10
CA PRO A 139 -4.61 -13.53 23.19
C PRO A 139 -3.22 -14.07 22.80
N GLU A 140 -3.18 -15.13 22.01
CA GLU A 140 -1.93 -15.77 21.55
C GLU A 140 -1.17 -14.88 20.57
N ASN A 141 -1.82 -14.43 19.48
CA ASN A 141 -1.12 -13.65 18.44
C ASN A 141 -0.91 -12.19 18.82
N SER A 142 -1.63 -11.64 19.79
CA SER A 142 -1.49 -10.26 20.26
C SER A 142 -0.13 -9.97 20.91
N SER A 143 0.63 -11.01 21.27
CA SER A 143 1.99 -10.84 21.77
C SER A 143 2.96 -10.36 20.70
N TYR A 144 2.79 -10.80 19.43
CA TYR A 144 3.68 -10.50 18.32
C TYR A 144 3.01 -9.78 17.12
N VAL A 145 1.68 -9.74 17.04
CA VAL A 145 0.93 -8.96 16.03
C VAL A 145 0.44 -7.66 16.64
N LYS A 146 0.76 -6.53 16.04
CA LYS A 146 0.32 -5.19 16.48
C LYS A 146 -0.33 -4.44 15.32
N ILE A 147 -1.29 -3.56 15.65
CA ILE A 147 -1.95 -2.70 14.67
C ILE A 147 -1.64 -1.25 15.01
N LEU A 148 -1.10 -0.51 14.04
CA LEU A 148 -0.79 0.90 14.21
C LEU A 148 -1.55 1.72 13.16
N PHE A 149 -2.24 2.76 13.61
CA PHE A 149 -2.94 3.72 12.76
C PHE A 149 -2.09 4.97 12.53
N GLY A 150 -2.22 5.56 11.33
CA GLY A 150 -1.50 6.78 10.96
C GLY A 150 0.01 6.62 10.78
N LYS A 151 0.51 5.39 10.74
CA LYS A 151 1.94 5.07 10.66
C LYS A 151 2.32 4.21 9.45
N THR A 152 1.46 4.14 8.42
CA THR A 152 1.68 3.25 7.28
C THR A 152 3.06 3.42 6.64
N GLN A 153 3.45 4.66 6.31
CA GLN A 153 4.75 4.92 5.69
C GLN A 153 5.94 4.59 6.60
N HIS A 154 5.82 4.87 7.91
CA HIS A 154 6.85 4.53 8.89
C HIS A 154 6.99 3.01 9.04
N ILE A 155 5.87 2.29 9.09
CA ILE A 155 5.89 0.82 9.12
C ILE A 155 6.59 0.27 7.87
N ILE A 156 6.23 0.76 6.69
CA ILE A 156 6.86 0.31 5.42
C ILE A 156 8.36 0.64 5.44
N CYS A 157 8.72 1.89 5.77
CA CYS A 157 10.09 2.38 5.71
C CYS A 157 11.06 1.59 6.62
N HIS A 158 10.60 1.17 7.80
CA HIS A 158 11.45 0.54 8.82
C HIS A 158 11.33 -0.99 8.86
N ALA A 159 10.46 -1.60 8.05
CA ALA A 159 10.27 -3.04 8.02
C ALA A 159 11.43 -3.77 7.32
N GLU A 160 11.74 -4.96 7.78
CA GLU A 160 12.68 -5.87 7.10
C GLU A 160 12.09 -6.40 5.77
N ALA A 161 10.78 -6.58 5.74
CA ALA A 161 10.01 -6.97 4.56
C ALA A 161 8.53 -6.62 4.75
N ALA A 162 7.75 -6.73 3.68
CA ALA A 162 6.31 -6.46 3.71
C ALA A 162 5.48 -7.55 3.03
N VAL A 163 4.31 -7.83 3.57
CA VAL A 163 3.23 -8.59 2.91
C VAL A 163 2.11 -7.61 2.59
N VAL A 164 1.86 -7.43 1.30
CA VAL A 164 1.01 -6.33 0.82
C VAL A 164 -0.15 -6.84 0.00
N ASN A 165 -1.37 -6.42 0.35
CA ASN A 165 -2.52 -6.60 -0.54
C ASN A 165 -2.33 -5.76 -1.80
N SER A 166 -2.50 -6.38 -2.97
CA SER A 166 -2.30 -5.73 -4.27
C SER A 166 -3.10 -4.42 -4.41
N GLY A 167 -2.41 -3.35 -4.75
CA GLY A 167 -3.00 -2.01 -4.89
C GLY A 167 -1.93 -0.92 -4.92
N THR A 168 -2.30 0.31 -4.63
CA THR A 168 -1.36 1.45 -4.56
C THR A 168 -0.29 1.24 -3.49
N ALA A 169 -0.61 0.52 -2.42
CA ALA A 169 0.33 0.23 -1.33
C ALA A 169 1.56 -0.57 -1.79
N SER A 170 1.42 -1.45 -2.79
CA SER A 170 2.57 -2.19 -3.32
C SER A 170 3.57 -1.29 -4.05
N LEU A 171 3.08 -0.27 -4.76
CA LEU A 171 3.95 0.71 -5.40
C LEU A 171 4.63 1.61 -4.35
N GLU A 172 3.90 2.05 -3.34
CA GLU A 172 4.45 2.82 -2.22
C GLU A 172 5.54 2.04 -1.48
N THR A 173 5.29 0.78 -1.18
CA THR A 173 6.28 -0.13 -0.55
C THR A 173 7.55 -0.27 -1.39
N ALA A 174 7.41 -0.40 -2.71
CA ALA A 174 8.54 -0.46 -3.62
C ALA A 174 9.35 0.85 -3.66
N LEU A 175 8.70 2.01 -3.60
CA LEU A 175 9.35 3.31 -3.57
C LEU A 175 10.15 3.55 -2.27
N PHE A 176 9.71 3.00 -1.14
CA PHE A 176 10.50 2.98 0.11
C PHE A 176 11.69 1.99 0.06
N GLY A 177 11.78 1.17 -0.99
CA GLY A 177 12.84 0.16 -1.13
C GLY A 177 12.64 -1.09 -0.25
N THR A 178 11.48 -1.25 0.36
CA THR A 178 11.20 -2.39 1.25
C THR A 178 10.90 -3.64 0.44
N PRO A 179 11.61 -4.76 0.66
CA PRO A 179 11.30 -6.04 0.01
C PRO A 179 9.86 -6.45 0.31
N GLN A 180 9.14 -6.94 -0.70
CA GLN A 180 7.74 -7.26 -0.50
C GLN A 180 7.25 -8.50 -1.25
N VAL A 181 6.26 -9.16 -0.65
CA VAL A 181 5.38 -10.13 -1.31
C VAL A 181 4.02 -9.50 -1.50
N VAL A 182 3.54 -9.49 -2.75
CA VAL A 182 2.22 -8.93 -3.07
C VAL A 182 1.22 -10.07 -3.24
N GLY A 183 0.16 -10.04 -2.43
CA GLY A 183 -0.95 -10.98 -2.50
C GLY A 183 -2.20 -10.36 -3.07
N TYR A 184 -3.02 -11.17 -3.74
CA TYR A 184 -4.35 -10.79 -4.20
C TYR A 184 -5.30 -11.98 -4.06
N ILE A 185 -6.43 -11.74 -3.41
CA ILE A 185 -7.47 -12.77 -3.26
C ILE A 185 -8.63 -12.39 -4.17
N THR A 186 -8.93 -13.28 -5.11
CA THR A 186 -10.14 -13.19 -5.95
C THR A 186 -11.28 -13.97 -5.29
N ASN A 187 -12.45 -13.41 -5.30
CA ASN A 187 -13.69 -14.11 -4.98
C ASN A 187 -14.14 -14.96 -6.17
#